data_8be538be74dbd39cfaf48c4cd3c8e140
#
_entry.id   8be538be74dbd39cfaf48c4cd3c8e140
#
_cell.length_a   1.000
_cell.length_b   1.000
_cell.length_c   1.000
_cell.angle_alpha   90.00
_cell.angle_beta   90.00
_cell.angle_gamma   90.00
#
_symmetry.space_group_name_H-M   'P 1'
#
loop_
_entity.id
_entity.type
_entity.pdbx_description
1 polymer ?
#
loop_
_entity_poly.entity_id
_entity_poly.type
_entity_poly.pdbx_seq_one_letter_code
_entity_poly.pdbx_strand_id
1 'polypeptide(L)'
;KPFRTQDALMIKKYPCCGGNHAMLDSLFSLMRDNDFTYDDVADAEIDQSYFSVVMLYQEPEDELKGKFSAKYNVAAALIDGEIGIDTFTDEKIAEHNDKNTMDKVRTRVMAKSEELLTESGDGLKVKITLKDGRVFEHITAREDILGSQKNPWGFDAIKEKFQENVSRVLS
;
A
#
# COMPACT_ATOMS: atom_id res chain seq x y z
N LYS A 1 -28.94 15.41 -11.06
CA LYS A 1 -28.26 14.14 -10.79
C LYS A 1 -28.28 13.92 -9.29
N PRO A 2 -28.62 12.72 -8.80
CA PRO A 2 -28.55 12.46 -7.36
C PRO A 2 -27.11 12.64 -6.87
N PHE A 3 -26.95 13.12 -5.64
CA PHE A 3 -25.64 13.17 -4.98
C PHE A 3 -25.12 11.74 -4.82
N ARG A 4 -23.97 11.42 -5.42
CA ARG A 4 -23.33 10.10 -5.34
C ARG A 4 -22.26 10.02 -4.22
N THR A 5 -22.44 10.81 -3.16
CA THR A 5 -21.47 10.82 -2.05
C THR A 5 -21.31 9.43 -1.42
N GLN A 6 -22.40 8.66 -1.36
CA GLN A 6 -22.36 7.29 -0.83
C GLN A 6 -21.52 6.35 -1.70
N ASP A 7 -21.53 6.53 -3.01
CA ASP A 7 -20.81 5.67 -3.96
C ASP A 7 -19.30 5.93 -4.00
N ALA A 8 -18.84 7.00 -3.36
CA ALA A 8 -17.44 7.43 -3.36
C ALA A 8 -16.75 7.30 -1.99
N LEU A 9 -17.47 6.89 -0.94
CA LEU A 9 -16.91 6.74 0.39
C LEU A 9 -16.13 5.43 0.49
N MET A 10 -14.92 5.52 1.03
CA MET A 10 -14.08 4.40 1.38
C MET A 10 -13.60 4.55 2.82
N ILE A 11 -13.71 3.51 3.61
CA ILE A 11 -13.11 3.46 4.95
C ILE A 11 -11.66 3.01 4.79
N LYS A 12 -10.73 3.91 5.07
CA LYS A 12 -9.30 3.61 4.94
C LYS A 12 -8.85 2.57 5.96
N LYS A 13 -8.23 1.50 5.50
CA LYS A 13 -7.55 0.52 6.35
C LYS A 13 -6.24 1.09 6.89
N TYR A 14 -5.41 1.63 6.01
CA TYR A 14 -4.08 2.12 6.34
C TYR A 14 -4.09 3.63 6.58
N PRO A 15 -3.32 4.16 7.55
CA PRO A 15 -3.27 5.59 7.87
C PRO A 15 -2.38 6.38 6.89
N CYS A 16 -2.50 6.10 5.59
CA CYS A 16 -1.72 6.72 4.51
C CYS A 16 -2.61 7.23 3.38
N CYS A 17 -2.01 7.71 2.29
CA CYS A 17 -2.74 8.12 1.10
C CYS A 17 -3.53 6.95 0.50
N GLY A 18 -4.79 7.22 0.08
CA GLY A 18 -5.64 6.22 -0.57
C GLY A 18 -5.01 5.59 -1.82
N GLY A 19 -4.09 6.29 -2.48
CA GLY A 19 -3.32 5.76 -3.60
C GLY A 19 -2.39 4.59 -3.26
N ASN A 20 -2.06 4.39 -1.98
CA ASN A 20 -1.25 3.25 -1.53
C ASN A 20 -2.09 2.00 -1.20
N HIS A 21 -3.40 2.12 -1.03
CA HIS A 21 -4.20 1.02 -0.48
C HIS A 21 -4.23 -0.22 -1.37
N ALA A 22 -4.48 -0.06 -2.68
CA ALA A 22 -4.47 -1.19 -3.62
C ALA A 22 -3.13 -1.94 -3.62
N MET A 23 -2.04 -1.19 -3.57
CA MET A 23 -0.68 -1.72 -3.49
C MET A 23 -0.45 -2.51 -2.20
N LEU A 24 -0.84 -1.97 -1.07
CA LEU A 24 -0.70 -2.62 0.23
C LEU A 24 -1.59 -3.88 0.34
N ASP A 25 -2.83 -3.82 -0.14
CA ASP A 25 -3.71 -4.99 -0.16
C ASP A 25 -3.11 -6.11 -1.03
N SER A 26 -2.57 -5.76 -2.22
CA SER A 26 -1.85 -6.71 -3.09
C SER A 26 -0.62 -7.31 -2.40
N LEU A 27 0.21 -6.47 -1.81
CA LEU A 27 1.45 -6.91 -1.15
C LEU A 27 1.16 -7.84 0.03
N PHE A 28 0.24 -7.47 0.92
CA PHE A 28 -0.14 -8.32 2.05
C PHE A 28 -0.80 -9.62 1.62
N SER A 29 -1.53 -9.64 0.48
CA SER A 29 -2.03 -10.89 -0.09
C SER A 29 -0.88 -11.79 -0.52
N LEU A 30 0.09 -11.24 -1.26
CA LEU A 30 1.27 -12.00 -1.68
C LEU A 30 2.09 -12.52 -0.49
N MET A 31 2.30 -11.69 0.55
CA MET A 31 3.03 -12.10 1.76
C MET A 31 2.30 -13.21 2.53
N ARG A 32 0.97 -13.14 2.62
CA ARG A 32 0.16 -14.16 3.31
C ARG A 32 0.15 -15.49 2.56
N ASP A 33 0.06 -15.44 1.23
CA ASP A 33 -0.12 -16.61 0.38
C ASP A 33 1.22 -17.29 0.01
N ASN A 34 2.35 -16.61 0.27
CA ASN A 34 3.69 -17.06 -0.05
C ASN A 34 4.64 -16.73 1.10
N ASP A 35 5.38 -17.71 1.57
CA ASP A 35 6.30 -17.56 2.70
C ASP A 35 7.59 -16.85 2.23
N PHE A 36 7.67 -15.53 2.47
CA PHE A 36 8.87 -14.71 2.23
C PHE A 36 8.88 -13.47 3.13
N THR A 37 10.07 -12.96 3.38
CA THR A 37 10.34 -11.75 4.18
C THR A 37 11.04 -10.68 3.33
N TYR A 38 11.23 -9.49 3.87
CA TYR A 38 12.02 -8.44 3.24
C TYR A 38 13.42 -8.92 2.81
N ASP A 39 14.06 -9.78 3.64
CA ASP A 39 15.41 -10.28 3.36
C ASP A 39 15.46 -11.19 2.14
N ASP A 40 14.37 -11.89 1.84
CA ASP A 40 14.27 -12.75 0.66
C ASP A 40 14.06 -11.96 -0.63
N VAL A 41 13.53 -10.73 -0.53
CA VAL A 41 13.22 -9.90 -1.71
C VAL A 41 14.49 -9.37 -2.36
N ALA A 42 14.62 -9.62 -3.66
CA ALA A 42 15.62 -8.99 -4.52
C ALA A 42 15.09 -7.68 -5.12
N ASP A 43 13.82 -7.65 -5.52
CA ASP A 43 13.20 -6.51 -6.18
C ASP A 43 11.68 -6.49 -5.99
N ALA A 44 11.10 -5.33 -5.78
CA ALA A 44 9.66 -5.08 -5.70
C ALA A 44 9.26 -4.01 -6.71
N GLU A 45 8.47 -4.39 -7.71
CA GLU A 45 7.98 -3.49 -8.76
C GLU A 45 6.52 -3.12 -8.51
N ILE A 46 6.24 -1.82 -8.58
CA ILE A 46 4.89 -1.26 -8.44
C ILE A 46 4.54 -0.54 -9.74
N ASP A 47 3.64 -1.13 -10.50
CA ASP A 47 3.16 -0.57 -11.76
C ASP A 47 1.74 -0.04 -11.59
N GLN A 48 1.52 1.22 -11.94
CA GLN A 48 0.20 1.86 -11.91
C GLN A 48 -0.22 2.31 -13.32
N SER A 49 -1.50 2.16 -13.65
CA SER A 49 -2.06 2.61 -14.92
C SER A 49 -2.14 4.14 -15.04
N TYR A 50 -2.03 4.85 -13.94
CA TYR A 50 -2.11 6.31 -13.86
C TYR A 50 -1.05 6.88 -12.90
N PHE A 51 -0.70 8.16 -13.12
CA PHE A 51 0.16 8.88 -12.19
C PHE A 51 -0.58 9.11 -10.86
N SER A 52 0.04 8.75 -9.77
CA SER A 52 -0.49 8.98 -8.43
C SER A 52 0.46 9.85 -7.61
N VAL A 53 -0.12 10.67 -6.72
CA VAL A 53 0.65 11.51 -5.78
C VAL A 53 1.62 10.70 -4.92
N VAL A 54 1.36 9.42 -4.69
CA VAL A 54 2.25 8.53 -3.91
C VAL A 54 3.56 8.19 -4.61
N MET A 55 3.70 8.53 -5.88
CA MET A 55 4.95 8.36 -6.64
C MET A 55 5.84 9.60 -6.60
N LEU A 56 5.40 10.71 -6.02
CA LEU A 56 6.18 11.95 -5.95
C LEU A 56 7.34 11.85 -4.96
N TYR A 57 7.13 11.17 -3.84
CA TYR A 57 8.12 11.08 -2.77
C TYR A 57 8.83 9.74 -2.83
N GLN A 58 9.93 9.69 -3.59
CA GLN A 58 10.74 8.47 -3.74
C GLN A 58 11.59 8.21 -2.50
N GLU A 59 12.01 9.27 -1.82
CA GLU A 59 12.81 9.27 -0.58
C GLU A 59 12.16 10.30 0.38
N PRO A 60 11.17 9.87 1.16
CA PRO A 60 10.49 10.78 2.08
C PRO A 60 11.42 11.16 3.24
N GLU A 61 11.34 12.43 3.67
CA GLU A 61 12.17 12.99 4.74
C GLU A 61 11.42 13.14 6.07
N ASP A 62 10.09 13.04 6.04
CA ASP A 62 9.20 13.25 7.17
C ASP A 62 7.96 12.35 7.12
N GLU A 63 7.20 12.30 8.22
CA GLU A 63 6.00 11.48 8.37
C GLU A 63 4.94 11.75 7.29
N LEU A 64 4.76 13.03 6.91
CA LEU A 64 3.75 13.42 5.93
C LEU A 64 4.14 12.90 4.54
N LYS A 65 5.39 13.09 4.12
CA LYS A 65 5.90 12.58 2.84
C LYS A 65 5.87 11.06 2.83
N GLY A 66 6.17 10.39 3.95
CA GLY A 66 6.05 8.93 4.11
C GLY A 66 4.66 8.42 3.80
N LYS A 67 3.60 9.08 4.28
CA LYS A 67 2.20 8.74 3.99
C LYS A 67 1.86 8.84 2.49
N PHE A 68 2.65 9.58 1.71
CA PHE A 68 2.49 9.77 0.26
C PHE A 68 3.62 9.12 -0.57
N SER A 69 4.43 8.23 0.02
CA SER A 69 5.51 7.51 -0.66
C SER A 69 5.14 6.06 -0.89
N ALA A 70 4.99 5.64 -2.14
CA ALA A 70 4.77 4.24 -2.49
C ALA A 70 5.98 3.37 -2.08
N LYS A 71 7.20 3.84 -2.33
CA LYS A 71 8.43 3.13 -1.96
C LYS A 71 8.53 2.86 -0.46
N TYR A 72 8.30 3.90 0.34
CA TYR A 72 8.35 3.78 1.79
C TYR A 72 7.31 2.80 2.31
N ASN A 73 6.05 2.94 1.86
CA ASN A 73 4.96 2.06 2.29
C ASN A 73 5.23 0.59 1.96
N VAL A 74 5.80 0.29 0.77
CA VAL A 74 6.18 -1.10 0.41
C VAL A 74 7.32 -1.61 1.28
N ALA A 75 8.38 -0.81 1.47
CA ALA A 75 9.51 -1.22 2.29
C ALA A 75 9.09 -1.47 3.74
N ALA A 76 8.31 -0.57 4.32
CA ALA A 76 7.79 -0.72 5.69
C ALA A 76 6.89 -1.95 5.83
N ALA A 77 5.96 -2.17 4.88
CA ALA A 77 5.08 -3.34 4.88
C ALA A 77 5.87 -4.66 4.81
N LEU A 78 6.92 -4.72 3.99
CA LEU A 78 7.78 -5.91 3.87
C LEU A 78 8.57 -6.19 5.14
N ILE A 79 9.01 -5.15 5.87
CA ILE A 79 9.86 -5.27 7.06
C ILE A 79 9.02 -5.51 8.31
N ASP A 80 8.00 -4.68 8.53
CA ASP A 80 7.21 -4.69 9.76
C ASP A 80 6.03 -5.68 9.70
N GLY A 81 5.64 -6.14 8.50
CA GLY A 81 4.49 -7.03 8.29
C GLY A 81 3.13 -6.33 8.46
N GLU A 82 3.14 -5.03 8.74
CA GLU A 82 1.95 -4.21 8.96
C GLU A 82 2.17 -2.75 8.55
N ILE A 83 1.09 -2.00 8.39
CA ILE A 83 1.09 -0.55 8.21
C ILE A 83 0.11 0.06 9.20
N GLY A 84 0.64 0.61 10.28
CA GLY A 84 -0.09 1.27 11.35
C GLY A 84 0.26 2.75 11.53
N ILE A 85 -0.25 3.36 12.58
CA ILE A 85 0.06 4.78 12.89
C ILE A 85 1.56 4.94 13.16
N ASP A 86 2.17 3.99 13.88
CA ASP A 86 3.58 4.04 14.26
C ASP A 86 4.54 3.85 13.07
N THR A 87 4.03 3.37 11.93
CA THR A 87 4.81 3.33 10.69
C THR A 87 5.22 4.73 10.23
N PHE A 88 4.41 5.76 10.52
CA PHE A 88 4.60 7.11 10.01
C PHE A 88 5.07 8.06 11.11
N THR A 89 6.28 7.85 11.63
CA THR A 89 6.99 8.78 12.50
C THR A 89 8.29 9.23 11.82
N ASP A 90 8.80 10.41 12.19
CA ASP A 90 10.05 10.93 11.61
C ASP A 90 11.21 9.99 11.90
N GLU A 91 11.23 9.35 13.07
CA GLU A 91 12.26 8.37 13.47
C GLU A 91 12.23 7.12 12.58
N LYS A 92 11.04 6.58 12.29
CA LYS A 92 10.88 5.42 11.39
C LYS A 92 11.29 5.77 9.97
N ILE A 93 10.93 6.94 9.47
CA ILE A 93 11.35 7.42 8.15
C ILE A 93 12.86 7.52 8.06
N ALA A 94 13.49 8.14 9.07
CA ALA A 94 14.95 8.27 9.13
C ALA A 94 15.62 6.90 9.18
N GLU A 95 15.12 5.95 9.98
CA GLU A 95 15.63 4.59 10.05
C GLU A 95 15.62 3.89 8.68
N HIS A 96 14.53 4.01 7.94
CA HIS A 96 14.40 3.42 6.60
C HIS A 96 15.36 4.06 5.60
N ASN A 97 15.55 5.39 5.67
CA ASN A 97 16.51 6.12 4.83
C ASN A 97 17.94 5.69 5.15
N ASP A 98 18.33 5.66 6.42
CA ASP A 98 19.69 5.27 6.85
C ASP A 98 20.03 3.84 6.44
N LYS A 99 19.06 2.94 6.44
CA LYS A 99 19.23 1.53 6.04
C LYS A 99 19.02 1.29 4.54
N ASN A 100 18.69 2.32 3.75
CA ASN A 100 18.41 2.22 2.32
C ASN A 100 17.35 1.14 1.98
N THR A 101 16.36 0.98 2.83
CA THR A 101 15.38 -0.12 2.69
C THR A 101 14.51 0.00 1.44
N MET A 102 14.38 1.20 0.90
CA MET A 102 13.59 1.50 -0.28
C MET A 102 14.30 1.19 -1.61
N ASP A 103 15.60 0.85 -1.59
CA ASP A 103 16.37 0.59 -2.81
C ASP A 103 15.86 -0.58 -3.63
N LYS A 104 15.22 -1.56 -2.96
CA LYS A 104 14.60 -2.72 -3.61
C LYS A 104 13.25 -2.40 -4.27
N VAL A 105 12.70 -1.20 -4.04
CA VAL A 105 11.36 -0.84 -4.50
C VAL A 105 11.41 0.07 -5.70
N ARG A 106 10.80 -0.33 -6.79
CA ARG A 106 10.66 0.45 -8.03
C ARG A 106 9.20 0.78 -8.30
N THR A 107 8.94 2.02 -8.69
CA THR A 107 7.59 2.49 -9.03
C THR A 107 7.55 2.99 -10.46
N ARG A 108 6.54 2.56 -11.24
CA ARG A 108 6.37 2.96 -12.65
C ARG A 108 4.93 3.35 -12.93
N VAL A 109 4.76 4.33 -13.82
CA VAL A 109 3.46 4.66 -14.43
C VAL A 109 3.40 4.00 -15.80
N MET A 110 2.49 3.06 -15.97
CA MET A 110 2.27 2.32 -17.21
C MET A 110 0.96 2.79 -17.90
N ALA A 111 0.89 4.08 -18.20
CA ALA A 111 -0.27 4.65 -18.87
C ALA A 111 -0.60 3.88 -20.16
N LYS A 112 -1.86 3.46 -20.32
CA LYS A 112 -2.38 2.67 -21.46
C LYS A 112 -1.87 1.22 -21.53
N SER A 113 -1.36 0.66 -20.45
CA SER A 113 -1.07 -0.78 -20.43
C SER A 113 -2.38 -1.57 -20.40
N GLU A 114 -2.64 -2.39 -21.42
CA GLU A 114 -3.81 -3.28 -21.43
C GLU A 114 -3.80 -4.26 -20.26
N GLU A 115 -2.63 -4.64 -19.78
CA GLU A 115 -2.44 -5.51 -18.62
C GLU A 115 -2.99 -4.92 -17.31
N LEU A 116 -2.96 -3.58 -17.18
CA LEU A 116 -3.46 -2.86 -16.00
C LEU A 116 -4.86 -2.28 -16.19
N LEU A 117 -5.49 -2.50 -17.36
CA LEU A 117 -6.87 -2.07 -17.58
C LEU A 117 -7.82 -3.00 -16.86
N THR A 118 -8.51 -2.45 -15.88
CA THR A 118 -9.63 -3.09 -15.18
C THR A 118 -10.94 -2.51 -15.72
N GLU A 119 -12.10 -3.03 -15.28
CA GLU A 119 -13.42 -2.47 -15.66
C GLU A 119 -13.54 -0.98 -15.28
N SER A 120 -12.88 -0.55 -14.20
CA SER A 120 -12.82 0.86 -13.78
C SER A 120 -11.76 1.68 -14.53
N GLY A 121 -10.90 1.04 -15.33
CA GLY A 121 -9.80 1.68 -16.05
C GLY A 121 -8.55 1.95 -15.21
N ASP A 122 -8.59 1.68 -13.91
CA ASP A 122 -7.53 1.97 -12.94
C ASP A 122 -7.03 0.67 -12.30
N GLY A 123 -5.91 0.14 -12.76
CA GLY A 123 -5.24 -1.04 -12.19
C GLY A 123 -3.90 -0.69 -11.55
N LEU A 124 -3.51 -1.51 -10.59
CA LEU A 124 -2.20 -1.48 -9.96
C LEU A 124 -1.66 -2.91 -9.88
N LYS A 125 -0.42 -3.11 -10.30
CA LYS A 125 0.29 -4.38 -10.20
C LYS A 125 1.42 -4.26 -9.18
N VAL A 126 1.49 -5.24 -8.29
CA VAL A 126 2.63 -5.52 -7.43
C VAL A 126 3.32 -6.77 -7.94
N LYS A 127 4.62 -6.68 -8.18
CA LYS A 127 5.45 -7.82 -8.55
C LYS A 127 6.63 -7.91 -7.60
N ILE A 128 6.80 -9.06 -6.97
CA ILE A 128 7.89 -9.36 -6.04
C ILE A 128 8.78 -10.42 -6.66
N THR A 129 10.06 -10.10 -6.80
CA THR A 129 11.10 -11.05 -7.24
C THR A 129 11.97 -11.40 -6.05
N LEU A 130 12.08 -12.67 -5.71
CA LEU A 130 12.93 -13.16 -4.63
C LEU A 130 14.36 -13.43 -5.12
N LYS A 131 15.30 -13.47 -4.18
CA LYS A 131 16.72 -13.78 -4.42
C LYS A 131 16.97 -15.19 -5.00
N ASP A 132 16.03 -16.13 -4.73
CA ASP A 132 16.07 -17.49 -5.25
C ASP A 132 15.46 -17.61 -6.66
N GLY A 133 14.97 -16.51 -7.23
CA GLY A 133 14.40 -16.44 -8.57
C GLY A 133 12.88 -16.66 -8.63
N ARG A 134 12.20 -16.98 -7.53
CA ARG A 134 10.72 -17.00 -7.49
C ARG A 134 10.15 -15.61 -7.76
N VAL A 135 9.05 -15.58 -8.49
CA VAL A 135 8.35 -14.34 -8.82
C VAL A 135 6.88 -14.46 -8.46
N PHE A 136 6.35 -13.47 -7.78
CA PHE A 136 4.95 -13.38 -7.41
C PHE A 136 4.36 -12.07 -7.92
N GLU A 137 3.16 -12.13 -8.48
CA GLU A 137 2.47 -10.95 -9.01
C GLU A 137 1.02 -10.93 -8.54
N HIS A 138 0.49 -9.72 -8.31
CA HIS A 138 -0.91 -9.50 -8.03
C HIS A 138 -1.37 -8.17 -8.65
N ILE A 139 -2.55 -8.18 -9.28
CA ILE A 139 -3.18 -6.98 -9.84
C ILE A 139 -4.45 -6.70 -9.04
N THR A 140 -4.55 -5.48 -8.52
CA THR A 140 -5.73 -5.00 -7.79
C THR A 140 -6.41 -3.90 -8.59
N ALA A 141 -7.71 -4.06 -8.84
CA ALA A 141 -8.54 -2.98 -9.34
C ALA A 141 -8.92 -2.01 -8.21
N ARG A 142 -9.14 -0.74 -8.56
CA ARG A 142 -9.51 0.29 -7.56
C ARG A 142 -10.78 -0.07 -6.78
N GLU A 143 -11.74 -0.68 -7.43
CA GLU A 143 -13.00 -1.11 -6.82
C GLU A 143 -12.86 -2.27 -5.84
N ASP A 144 -11.76 -3.04 -5.93
CA ASP A 144 -11.52 -4.22 -5.09
C ASP A 144 -10.71 -3.90 -3.82
N ILE A 145 -10.31 -2.62 -3.65
CA ILE A 145 -9.63 -2.15 -2.44
C ILE A 145 -10.50 -2.42 -1.21
N LEU A 146 -9.89 -2.98 -0.16
CA LEU A 146 -10.59 -3.22 1.11
C LEU A 146 -11.10 -1.90 1.71
N GLY A 147 -12.36 -1.88 2.08
CA GLY A 147 -13.08 -0.68 2.53
C GLY A 147 -13.81 0.07 1.42
N SER A 148 -13.70 -0.37 0.16
CA SER A 148 -14.52 0.10 -0.96
C SER A 148 -15.96 -0.42 -0.85
N GLN A 149 -16.86 0.08 -1.69
CA GLN A 149 -18.25 -0.42 -1.72
C GLN A 149 -18.36 -1.88 -2.17
N LYS A 150 -17.50 -2.32 -3.11
CA LYS A 150 -17.49 -3.71 -3.60
C LYS A 150 -16.83 -4.67 -2.62
N ASN A 151 -15.89 -4.15 -1.80
CA ASN A 151 -15.16 -4.91 -0.79
C ASN A 151 -15.22 -4.20 0.57
N PRO A 152 -16.40 -4.15 1.21
CA PRO A 152 -16.60 -3.39 2.45
C PRO A 152 -15.90 -4.07 3.64
N TRP A 153 -15.40 -3.24 4.54
CA TRP A 153 -14.92 -3.72 5.83
C TRP A 153 -16.08 -4.20 6.69
N GLY A 154 -15.90 -5.37 7.32
CA GLY A 154 -16.80 -5.85 8.34
C GLY A 154 -16.79 -4.96 9.58
N PHE A 155 -17.92 -4.94 10.32
CA PHE A 155 -18.08 -4.11 11.51
C PHE A 155 -17.01 -4.39 12.57
N ASP A 156 -16.65 -5.66 12.77
CA ASP A 156 -15.64 -6.05 13.75
C ASP A 156 -14.25 -5.47 13.43
N ALA A 157 -13.83 -5.50 12.19
CA ALA A 157 -12.56 -4.91 11.75
C ALA A 157 -12.55 -3.38 11.91
N ILE A 158 -13.69 -2.71 11.67
CA ILE A 158 -13.83 -1.27 11.94
C ILE A 158 -13.73 -0.99 13.44
N LYS A 159 -14.36 -1.83 14.27
CA LYS A 159 -14.30 -1.74 15.73
C LYS A 159 -12.89 -1.94 16.27
N GLU A 160 -12.16 -2.93 15.77
CA GLU A 160 -10.76 -3.18 16.13
C GLU A 160 -9.89 -1.96 15.82
N LYS A 161 -10.00 -1.43 14.60
CA LYS A 161 -9.29 -0.20 14.21
C LYS A 161 -9.65 0.98 15.11
N PHE A 162 -10.92 1.15 15.45
CA PHE A 162 -11.35 2.19 16.39
C PHE A 162 -10.72 2.00 17.76
N GLN A 163 -10.72 0.78 18.30
CA GLN A 163 -10.14 0.45 19.59
C GLN A 163 -8.62 0.70 19.61
N GLU A 164 -7.91 0.30 18.55
CA GLU A 164 -6.48 0.56 18.41
C GLU A 164 -6.18 2.07 18.45
N ASN A 165 -6.93 2.88 17.70
CA ASN A 165 -6.73 4.32 17.67
C ASN A 165 -7.06 4.99 19.01
N VAL A 166 -8.15 4.56 19.67
CA VAL A 166 -8.62 5.15 20.94
C VAL A 166 -7.70 4.79 22.10
N SER A 167 -7.18 3.55 22.16
CA SER A 167 -6.28 3.10 23.22
C SER A 167 -4.97 3.89 23.32
N ARG A 168 -4.60 4.64 22.27
CA ARG A 168 -3.42 5.52 22.25
C ARG A 168 -3.65 6.83 23.01
N VAL A 169 -4.89 7.22 23.24
CA VAL A 169 -5.26 8.53 23.80
C VAL A 169 -6.13 8.39 25.06
N LEU A 170 -6.89 7.32 25.17
CA LEU A 170 -7.77 7.04 26.30
C LEU A 170 -7.29 5.79 27.00
N SER A 171 -6.78 5.95 28.23
CA SER A 171 -6.44 4.86 29.15
C SER A 171 -7.65 4.43 29.95
#